data_247bc118343c912f1c454772ca89adf6
#
_entry.id   247bc118343c912f1c454772ca89adf6
#
_cell.length_a   1.000
_cell.length_b   1.000
_cell.length_c   1.000
_cell.angle_alpha   90.00
_cell.angle_beta   90.00
_cell.angle_gamma   90.00
#
_symmetry.space_group_name_H-M   'P 1'
#
loop_
_entity.id
_entity.type
_entity.pdbx_description
1 polymer ?
#
loop_
_entity_poly.entity_id
_entity_poly.type
_entity_poly.pdbx_seq_one_letter_code
_entity_poly.pdbx_strand_id
1 'polypeptide(L)'
;MRNKSGAQYAASKYIEFTVNKPMSLLDFIMESMKGISRNKAKDILTVHGSTVDRKSVSQYNYELRPGMVVRVSKHKRNNELKNKYVKIVYEDKDLIVIEKSAGILSMPAVTQQFSIKTVLDEYFTRRHFKCTAHVVHRLDRDTSGLMMYAKNIEVQRILEEHWQEIVTDRRYVAVVSGKMEKEGGTISSWLKDNKAYVTYSSPTDN
;
A
#
# COMPACT_ATOMS: atom_id res chain seq x y z
N MET A 1 -33.28 -46.60 -0.22
CA MET A 1 -33.33 -45.39 -1.09
C MET A 1 -32.41 -44.35 -0.51
N ARG A 2 -31.23 -44.12 -1.09
CA ARG A 2 -30.25 -43.12 -0.63
C ARG A 2 -30.41 -41.86 -1.47
N ASN A 3 -30.81 -40.77 -0.84
CA ASN A 3 -30.86 -39.43 -1.44
C ASN A 3 -29.45 -38.98 -1.84
N LYS A 4 -29.25 -38.70 -3.11
CA LYS A 4 -28.07 -38.04 -3.64
C LYS A 4 -28.16 -36.56 -3.28
N SER A 5 -27.27 -36.12 -2.40
CA SER A 5 -27.01 -34.74 -2.08
C SER A 5 -26.62 -33.97 -3.33
N GLY A 6 -27.32 -32.86 -3.60
CA GLY A 6 -27.02 -31.93 -4.70
C GLY A 6 -25.65 -31.32 -4.53
N ALA A 7 -24.77 -31.53 -5.48
CA ALA A 7 -23.54 -30.76 -5.62
C ALA A 7 -23.91 -29.32 -5.97
N GLN A 8 -23.74 -28.40 -5.02
CA GLN A 8 -23.77 -26.96 -5.30
C GLN A 8 -22.64 -26.65 -6.26
N TYR A 9 -22.96 -26.33 -7.51
CA TYR A 9 -22.03 -25.73 -8.47
C TYR A 9 -21.61 -24.35 -7.95
N ALA A 10 -20.47 -24.29 -7.30
CA ALA A 10 -19.83 -23.03 -6.97
C ALA A 10 -19.56 -22.30 -8.28
N ALA A 11 -20.20 -21.15 -8.49
CA ALA A 11 -20.00 -20.33 -9.69
C ALA A 11 -18.51 -20.05 -9.87
N SER A 12 -17.95 -20.39 -11.05
CA SER A 12 -16.52 -20.23 -11.31
C SER A 12 -16.04 -18.80 -11.00
N LYS A 13 -15.01 -18.70 -10.20
CA LYS A 13 -14.36 -17.44 -9.81
C LYS A 13 -13.75 -16.69 -11.00
N TYR A 14 -13.56 -17.36 -12.13
CA TYR A 14 -12.91 -16.86 -13.33
C TYR A 14 -13.82 -16.96 -14.54
N ILE A 15 -13.61 -16.06 -15.50
CA ILE A 15 -14.07 -16.22 -16.88
C ILE A 15 -12.88 -16.81 -17.64
N GLU A 16 -13.13 -17.86 -18.41
CA GLU A 16 -12.11 -18.56 -19.18
C GLU A 16 -12.35 -18.38 -20.67
N PHE A 17 -11.27 -18.13 -21.42
CA PHE A 17 -11.28 -17.96 -22.85
C PHE A 17 -10.16 -18.77 -23.48
N THR A 18 -10.40 -19.41 -24.62
CA THR A 18 -9.38 -20.08 -25.41
C THR A 18 -8.93 -19.15 -26.54
N VAL A 19 -7.65 -18.98 -26.71
CA VAL A 19 -7.05 -18.18 -27.79
C VAL A 19 -7.15 -18.92 -29.11
N ASN A 20 -7.68 -18.27 -30.13
CA ASN A 20 -7.89 -18.85 -31.47
C ASN A 20 -6.92 -18.30 -32.54
N LYS A 21 -6.32 -17.15 -32.31
CA LYS A 21 -5.34 -16.50 -33.22
C LYS A 21 -4.26 -15.79 -32.43
N PRO A 22 -3.04 -15.59 -33.00
CA PRO A 22 -1.99 -14.83 -32.32
C PRO A 22 -2.37 -13.38 -32.13
N MET A 23 -2.22 -12.83 -30.90
CA MET A 23 -2.43 -11.41 -30.59
C MET A 23 -1.89 -11.05 -29.22
N SER A 24 -1.85 -9.74 -28.92
CA SER A 24 -1.49 -9.29 -27.58
C SER A 24 -2.57 -9.63 -26.55
N LEU A 25 -2.18 -9.84 -25.27
CA LEU A 25 -3.11 -10.11 -24.18
C LEU A 25 -4.15 -8.98 -24.03
N LEU A 26 -3.74 -7.72 -24.20
CA LEU A 26 -4.66 -6.59 -24.12
C LEU A 26 -5.71 -6.61 -25.21
N ASP A 27 -5.30 -6.82 -26.48
CA ASP A 27 -6.22 -6.86 -27.62
C ASP A 27 -7.15 -8.07 -27.52
N PHE A 28 -6.64 -9.20 -27.03
CA PHE A 28 -7.45 -10.39 -26.76
C PHE A 28 -8.54 -10.14 -25.72
N ILE A 29 -8.22 -9.46 -24.62
CA ILE A 29 -9.22 -9.10 -23.60
C ILE A 29 -10.28 -8.16 -24.19
N MET A 30 -9.88 -7.18 -25.01
CA MET A 30 -10.81 -6.25 -25.67
C MET A 30 -11.75 -6.99 -26.63
N GLU A 31 -11.22 -7.94 -27.41
CA GLU A 31 -12.00 -8.74 -28.35
C GLU A 31 -12.94 -9.73 -27.64
N SER A 32 -12.43 -10.43 -26.60
CA SER A 32 -13.19 -11.46 -25.86
C SER A 32 -14.27 -10.89 -24.96
N MET A 33 -14.05 -9.69 -24.42
CA MET A 33 -14.97 -8.97 -23.52
C MET A 33 -15.63 -7.81 -24.27
N LYS A 34 -16.44 -8.11 -25.28
CA LYS A 34 -17.07 -7.13 -26.18
C LYS A 34 -17.57 -5.85 -25.49
N GLY A 35 -17.27 -4.68 -26.09
CA GLY A 35 -17.77 -3.38 -25.63
C GLY A 35 -16.99 -2.71 -24.51
N ILE A 36 -15.86 -3.27 -24.06
CA ILE A 36 -15.00 -2.61 -23.09
C ILE A 36 -14.01 -1.65 -23.76
N SER A 37 -13.72 -0.51 -23.10
CA SER A 37 -12.69 0.43 -23.55
C SER A 37 -11.29 -0.13 -23.26
N ARG A 38 -10.28 0.41 -23.99
CA ARG A 38 -8.86 0.05 -23.77
C ARG A 38 -8.41 0.30 -22.32
N ASN A 39 -8.87 1.39 -21.70
CA ASN A 39 -8.58 1.68 -20.28
C ASN A 39 -9.22 0.63 -19.36
N LYS A 40 -10.46 0.23 -19.64
CA LYS A 40 -11.14 -0.81 -18.87
C LYS A 40 -10.45 -2.18 -19.01
N ALA A 41 -9.94 -2.52 -20.19
CA ALA A 41 -9.18 -3.74 -20.41
C ALA A 41 -7.85 -3.72 -19.61
N LYS A 42 -7.15 -2.58 -19.57
CA LYS A 42 -5.97 -2.39 -18.72
C LYS A 42 -6.28 -2.56 -17.24
N ASP A 43 -7.38 -1.97 -16.75
CA ASP A 43 -7.85 -2.15 -15.37
C ASP A 43 -8.13 -3.62 -15.04
N ILE A 44 -8.75 -4.35 -15.95
CA ILE A 44 -9.01 -5.78 -15.77
C ILE A 44 -7.70 -6.53 -15.58
N LEU A 45 -6.69 -6.29 -16.41
CA LEU A 45 -5.40 -6.96 -16.29
C LEU A 45 -4.66 -6.61 -15.00
N THR A 46 -4.75 -5.37 -14.52
CA THR A 46 -4.05 -4.91 -13.31
C THR A 46 -4.85 -5.19 -12.05
N VAL A 47 -6.15 -4.87 -12.02
CA VAL A 47 -6.99 -4.88 -10.82
C VAL A 47 -7.67 -6.23 -10.59
N HIS A 48 -8.19 -6.87 -11.62
CA HIS A 48 -8.85 -8.18 -11.50
C HIS A 48 -7.83 -9.33 -11.57
N GLY A 49 -6.80 -9.15 -12.38
CA GLY A 49 -5.77 -10.14 -12.63
C GLY A 49 -6.19 -11.19 -13.65
N SER A 50 -5.20 -11.60 -14.43
CA SER A 50 -5.34 -12.62 -15.46
C SER A 50 -4.27 -13.70 -15.30
N THR A 51 -4.57 -14.89 -15.82
CA THR A 51 -3.59 -15.95 -15.99
C THR A 51 -3.62 -16.44 -17.43
N VAL A 52 -2.45 -16.78 -17.95
CA VAL A 52 -2.29 -17.49 -19.23
C VAL A 52 -1.68 -18.85 -18.89
N ASP A 53 -2.34 -19.93 -19.27
CA ASP A 53 -1.96 -21.32 -18.95
C ASP A 53 -1.61 -21.49 -17.47
N ARG A 54 -2.45 -20.94 -16.58
CA ARG A 54 -2.34 -20.94 -15.11
C ARG A 54 -1.21 -20.07 -14.54
N LYS A 55 -0.38 -19.41 -15.37
CA LYS A 55 0.65 -18.45 -14.92
C LYS A 55 0.06 -17.05 -14.85
N SER A 56 0.32 -16.30 -13.78
CA SER A 56 -0.15 -14.91 -13.67
C SER A 56 0.58 -14.02 -14.68
N VAL A 57 -0.19 -13.33 -15.51
CA VAL A 57 0.31 -12.41 -16.54
C VAL A 57 -0.51 -11.13 -16.49
N SER A 58 0.14 -9.98 -16.32
CA SER A 58 -0.47 -8.65 -16.37
C SER A 58 0.12 -7.75 -17.45
N GLN A 59 1.10 -8.25 -18.18
CA GLN A 59 1.82 -7.52 -19.24
C GLN A 59 0.90 -7.36 -20.45
N TYR A 60 0.63 -6.13 -20.85
CA TYR A 60 -0.34 -5.79 -21.92
C TYR A 60 0.02 -6.34 -23.28
N ASN A 61 1.31 -6.32 -23.63
CA ASN A 61 1.86 -6.81 -24.89
C ASN A 61 2.34 -8.25 -24.83
N TYR A 62 1.89 -9.03 -23.82
CA TYR A 62 2.19 -10.46 -23.78
C TYR A 62 1.59 -11.14 -25.00
N GLU A 63 2.42 -11.83 -25.78
CA GLU A 63 2.02 -12.51 -26.99
C GLU A 63 1.31 -13.82 -26.70
N LEU A 64 0.06 -13.91 -27.12
CA LEU A 64 -0.76 -15.11 -27.03
C LEU A 64 -0.66 -15.91 -28.31
N ARG A 65 -0.70 -17.24 -28.18
CA ARG A 65 -0.73 -18.19 -29.28
C ARG A 65 -2.01 -19.02 -29.26
N PRO A 66 -2.49 -19.53 -30.42
CA PRO A 66 -3.64 -20.41 -30.47
C PRO A 66 -3.50 -21.61 -29.54
N GLY A 67 -4.57 -21.95 -28.84
CA GLY A 67 -4.62 -23.02 -27.85
C GLY A 67 -4.30 -22.60 -26.41
N MET A 68 -3.71 -21.43 -26.19
CA MET A 68 -3.51 -20.91 -24.83
C MET A 68 -4.85 -20.59 -24.16
N VAL A 69 -4.91 -20.80 -22.84
CA VAL A 69 -6.10 -20.53 -22.04
C VAL A 69 -5.88 -19.29 -21.17
N VAL A 70 -6.66 -18.25 -21.45
CA VAL A 70 -6.68 -17.00 -20.65
C VAL A 70 -7.82 -17.05 -19.66
N ARG A 71 -7.52 -16.88 -18.37
CA ARG A 71 -8.50 -16.72 -17.29
C ARG A 71 -8.47 -15.33 -16.73
N VAL A 72 -9.64 -14.72 -16.60
CA VAL A 72 -9.82 -13.40 -15.98
C VAL A 72 -10.66 -13.56 -14.73
N SER A 73 -10.22 -13.00 -13.62
CA SER A 73 -10.99 -13.04 -12.38
C SER A 73 -12.26 -12.17 -12.50
N LYS A 74 -13.41 -12.72 -12.13
CA LYS A 74 -14.69 -12.00 -12.04
C LYS A 74 -14.70 -10.95 -10.94
N HIS A 75 -13.89 -11.15 -9.92
CA HIS A 75 -13.78 -10.26 -8.77
C HIS A 75 -12.50 -9.44 -8.88
N LYS A 76 -12.56 -8.18 -8.51
CA LYS A 76 -11.35 -7.40 -8.26
C LYS A 76 -10.46 -8.22 -7.32
N ARG A 77 -9.16 -8.28 -7.61
CA ARG A 77 -8.21 -8.80 -6.62
C ARG A 77 -8.47 -8.00 -5.36
N ASN A 78 -8.76 -8.69 -4.26
CA ASN A 78 -8.82 -8.03 -2.96
C ASN A 78 -7.36 -7.67 -2.58
N ASN A 79 -6.88 -6.61 -3.22
CA ASN A 79 -5.55 -6.05 -3.02
C ASN A 79 -5.53 -5.06 -1.85
N GLU A 80 -6.58 -5.08 -1.03
CA GLU A 80 -6.59 -4.33 0.21
C GLU A 80 -5.43 -4.80 1.09
N LEU A 81 -4.72 -3.84 1.63
CA LEU A 81 -3.71 -4.10 2.63
C LEU A 81 -4.41 -4.61 3.91
N LYS A 82 -4.48 -5.93 4.07
CA LYS A 82 -4.97 -6.56 5.31
C LYS A 82 -3.82 -6.67 6.30
N ASN A 83 -3.62 -5.64 7.10
CA ASN A 83 -2.63 -5.62 8.15
C ASN A 83 -3.22 -4.95 9.39
N LYS A 84 -3.00 -5.53 10.58
CA LYS A 84 -3.55 -5.01 11.84
C LYS A 84 -2.95 -3.67 12.27
N TYR A 85 -1.79 -3.31 11.73
CA TYR A 85 -1.07 -2.08 12.09
C TYR A 85 -1.24 -0.95 11.08
N VAL A 86 -1.77 -1.25 9.88
CA VAL A 86 -1.80 -0.30 8.76
C VAL A 86 -3.16 -0.32 8.10
N LYS A 87 -3.77 0.86 8.02
CA LYS A 87 -4.97 1.11 7.20
C LYS A 87 -4.64 2.20 6.20
N ILE A 88 -4.85 1.92 4.91
CA ILE A 88 -4.66 2.93 3.85
C ILE A 88 -5.80 3.94 3.93
N VAL A 89 -5.46 5.21 4.00
CA VAL A 89 -6.40 6.35 4.01
C VAL A 89 -6.48 6.99 2.63
N TYR A 90 -5.35 7.13 1.96
CA TYR A 90 -5.24 7.70 0.61
C TYR A 90 -4.08 7.06 -0.14
N GLU A 91 -4.22 6.87 -1.43
CA GLU A 91 -3.16 6.37 -2.30
C GLU A 91 -3.35 6.90 -3.73
N ASP A 92 -2.29 7.48 -4.29
CA ASP A 92 -2.19 7.84 -5.70
C ASP A 92 -0.90 7.31 -6.36
N LYS A 93 -0.48 7.91 -7.47
CA LYS A 93 0.75 7.50 -8.17
C LYS A 93 2.03 7.87 -7.42
N ASP A 94 2.01 8.92 -6.61
CA ASP A 94 3.17 9.55 -5.97
C ASP A 94 3.23 9.31 -4.46
N LEU A 95 2.07 9.20 -3.80
CA LEU A 95 1.95 9.15 -2.35
C LEU A 95 1.08 7.99 -1.87
N ILE A 96 1.34 7.56 -0.64
CA ILE A 96 0.43 6.74 0.15
C ILE A 96 0.34 7.31 1.56
N VAL A 97 -0.90 7.58 2.01
CA VAL A 97 -1.20 8.01 3.38
C VAL A 97 -1.88 6.85 4.11
N ILE A 98 -1.37 6.55 5.28
CA ILE A 98 -1.86 5.45 6.11
C ILE A 98 -2.20 5.94 7.52
N GLU A 99 -3.09 5.23 8.16
CA GLU A 99 -3.26 5.26 9.61
C GLU A 99 -2.40 4.14 10.21
N LYS A 100 -1.41 4.53 11.02
CA LYS A 100 -0.52 3.64 11.74
C LYS A 100 -1.11 3.33 13.11
N SER A 101 -1.19 2.06 13.48
CA SER A 101 -1.48 1.65 14.85
C SER A 101 -0.23 1.76 15.75
N ALA A 102 -0.42 1.83 17.06
CA ALA A 102 0.66 1.69 18.03
C ALA A 102 1.30 0.27 17.97
N GLY A 103 2.52 0.15 18.47
CA GLY A 103 3.23 -1.13 18.60
C GLY A 103 4.07 -1.55 17.38
N ILE A 104 4.18 -0.70 16.35
CA ILE A 104 4.99 -0.98 15.16
C ILE A 104 5.90 0.20 14.82
N LEU A 105 7.13 -0.08 14.37
CA LEU A 105 8.08 0.93 13.89
C LEU A 105 7.63 1.53 12.55
N SER A 106 7.92 2.82 12.35
CA SER A 106 7.68 3.50 11.07
C SER A 106 8.63 3.02 9.97
N MET A 107 9.87 2.73 10.33
CA MET A 107 10.92 2.23 9.44
C MET A 107 11.72 1.12 10.14
N PRO A 108 12.45 0.26 9.39
CA PRO A 108 13.28 -0.79 10.00
C PRO A 108 14.35 -0.19 10.91
N ALA A 109 14.68 -0.93 11.98
CA ALA A 109 15.83 -0.70 12.83
C ALA A 109 16.77 -1.91 12.78
N VAL A 110 18.01 -1.73 13.23
CA VAL A 110 19.04 -2.80 13.22
C VAL A 110 18.53 -4.08 13.90
N THR A 111 17.83 -3.92 15.03
CA THR A 111 17.33 -5.03 15.85
C THR A 111 15.93 -5.49 15.47
N GLN A 112 15.20 -4.73 14.65
CA GLN A 112 13.81 -5.03 14.28
C GLN A 112 13.52 -4.60 12.84
N GLN A 113 13.44 -5.57 11.94
CA GLN A 113 13.17 -5.34 10.52
C GLN A 113 11.68 -5.10 10.21
N PHE A 114 10.76 -5.66 11.02
CA PHE A 114 9.32 -5.49 10.81
C PHE A 114 8.87 -4.06 11.15
N SER A 115 8.34 -3.37 10.14
CA SER A 115 7.96 -1.95 10.21
C SER A 115 6.86 -1.62 9.22
N ILE A 116 6.28 -0.43 9.32
CA ILE A 116 5.31 0.07 8.32
C ILE A 116 5.93 0.07 6.92
N LYS A 117 7.17 0.56 6.79
CA LYS A 117 7.87 0.56 5.50
C LYS A 117 7.92 -0.84 4.87
N THR A 118 8.31 -1.86 5.62
CA THR A 118 8.37 -3.23 5.10
C THR A 118 7.00 -3.79 4.72
N VAL A 119 5.95 -3.45 5.46
CA VAL A 119 4.56 -3.80 5.13
C VAL A 119 4.11 -3.15 3.82
N LEU A 120 4.45 -1.87 3.61
CA LEU A 120 4.13 -1.15 2.37
C LEU A 120 4.93 -1.66 1.18
N ASP A 121 6.22 -1.96 1.33
CA ASP A 121 7.05 -2.53 0.26
C ASP A 121 6.50 -3.89 -0.21
N GLU A 122 6.07 -4.73 0.73
CA GLU A 122 5.39 -5.99 0.41
C GLU A 122 4.04 -5.76 -0.28
N TYR A 123 3.27 -4.77 0.16
CA TYR A 123 2.02 -4.38 -0.47
C TYR A 123 2.23 -3.92 -1.91
N PHE A 124 3.22 -3.08 -2.18
CA PHE A 124 3.56 -2.62 -3.52
C PHE A 124 4.03 -3.78 -4.41
N THR A 125 4.87 -4.67 -3.88
CA THR A 125 5.33 -5.87 -4.58
C THR A 125 4.15 -6.77 -4.97
N ARG A 126 3.21 -7.03 -4.06
CA ARG A 126 2.01 -7.83 -4.34
C ARG A 126 1.10 -7.20 -5.39
N ARG A 127 1.10 -5.88 -5.49
CA ARG A 127 0.36 -5.12 -6.50
C ARG A 127 1.12 -4.93 -7.81
N HIS A 128 2.31 -5.45 -7.90
CA HIS A 128 3.22 -5.27 -9.05
C HIS A 128 3.56 -3.81 -9.34
N PHE A 129 3.54 -2.95 -8.32
CA PHE A 129 4.06 -1.60 -8.43
C PHE A 129 5.59 -1.64 -8.47
N LYS A 130 6.19 -0.89 -9.39
CA LYS A 130 7.65 -0.74 -9.50
C LYS A 130 8.13 0.42 -8.61
N CYS A 131 7.76 0.38 -7.33
CA CYS A 131 8.14 1.40 -6.36
C CYS A 131 8.38 0.78 -4.99
N THR A 132 9.01 1.54 -4.10
CA THR A 132 9.20 1.24 -2.69
C THR A 132 8.65 2.39 -1.84
N ALA A 133 8.38 2.14 -0.56
CA ALA A 133 7.95 3.16 0.37
C ALA A 133 9.16 4.01 0.81
N HIS A 134 9.14 5.29 0.52
CA HIS A 134 10.12 6.27 0.96
C HIS A 134 9.57 7.03 2.16
N VAL A 135 10.31 6.99 3.27
CA VAL A 135 9.90 7.62 4.54
C VAL A 135 10.12 9.12 4.44
N VAL A 136 9.09 9.91 4.66
CA VAL A 136 9.12 11.40 4.63
C VAL A 136 9.17 11.96 6.05
N HIS A 137 8.47 11.30 6.96
CA HIS A 137 8.44 11.61 8.40
C HIS A 137 8.19 10.34 9.20
N ARG A 138 8.29 10.42 10.50
CA ARG A 138 8.07 9.26 11.37
C ARG A 138 7.15 9.56 12.53
N LEU A 139 6.47 8.51 13.01
CA LEU A 139 5.87 8.40 14.34
C LEU A 139 6.63 7.34 15.13
N ASP A 140 6.69 7.49 16.43
CA ASP A 140 7.32 6.50 17.29
C ASP A 140 6.53 5.18 17.31
N ARG A 141 7.15 4.12 17.81
CA ARG A 141 6.56 2.78 17.82
C ARG A 141 5.17 2.78 18.45
N ASP A 142 5.02 3.42 19.59
CA ASP A 142 3.80 3.38 20.38
C ASP A 142 2.87 4.58 20.13
N THR A 143 3.22 5.45 19.18
CA THR A 143 2.36 6.52 18.66
C THR A 143 1.54 6.00 17.50
N SER A 144 0.21 6.16 17.56
CA SER A 144 -0.70 5.93 16.43
C SER A 144 -1.03 7.22 15.71
N GLY A 145 -1.50 7.14 14.46
CA GLY A 145 -1.94 8.31 13.71
C GLY A 145 -1.58 8.24 12.23
N LEU A 146 -1.82 9.36 11.53
CA LEU A 146 -1.58 9.46 10.10
C LEU A 146 -0.09 9.56 9.78
N MET A 147 0.33 8.81 8.78
CA MET A 147 1.66 8.87 8.19
C MET A 147 1.57 8.87 6.68
N MET A 148 2.52 9.59 6.07
CA MET A 148 2.68 9.69 4.63
C MET A 148 4.01 9.05 4.21
N TYR A 149 3.98 8.33 3.09
CA TYR A 149 5.16 7.81 2.41
C TYR A 149 5.12 8.24 0.95
N ALA A 150 6.26 8.62 0.41
CA ALA A 150 6.39 8.82 -1.02
C ALA A 150 6.62 7.47 -1.74
N LYS A 151 6.19 7.37 -2.99
CA LYS A 151 6.38 6.18 -3.82
C LYS A 151 7.61 6.25 -4.71
N ASN A 152 8.29 7.40 -4.74
CA ASN A 152 9.54 7.61 -5.44
C ASN A 152 10.43 8.62 -4.68
N ILE A 153 11.72 8.58 -4.98
CA ILE A 153 12.74 9.38 -4.30
C ILE A 153 12.62 10.88 -4.59
N GLU A 154 12.14 11.25 -5.76
CA GLU A 154 11.98 12.65 -6.15
C GLU A 154 10.89 13.34 -5.33
N VAL A 155 9.74 12.67 -5.19
CA VAL A 155 8.64 13.16 -4.33
C VAL A 155 9.05 13.16 -2.85
N GLN A 156 9.81 12.15 -2.39
CA GLN A 156 10.38 12.18 -1.04
C GLN A 156 11.18 13.45 -0.81
N ARG A 157 12.14 13.76 -1.69
CA ARG A 157 13.01 14.92 -1.57
C ARG A 157 12.21 16.23 -1.54
N ILE A 158 11.26 16.41 -2.44
CA ILE A 158 10.39 17.60 -2.47
C ILE A 158 9.64 17.77 -1.14
N LEU A 159 9.07 16.68 -0.61
CA LEU A 159 8.36 16.71 0.66
C LEU A 159 9.26 17.01 1.85
N GLU A 160 10.50 16.49 1.87
CA GLU A 160 11.47 16.77 2.94
C GLU A 160 11.98 18.21 2.89
N GLU A 161 12.30 18.72 1.69
CA GLU A 161 12.79 20.09 1.48
C GLU A 161 11.73 21.15 1.86
N HIS A 162 10.46 20.89 1.53
CA HIS A 162 9.35 21.83 1.73
C HIS A 162 8.40 21.42 2.86
N TRP A 163 8.86 20.57 3.78
CA TRP A 163 8.00 19.99 4.82
C TRP A 163 7.20 21.02 5.62
N GLN A 164 7.85 22.11 6.04
CA GLN A 164 7.22 23.15 6.84
C GLN A 164 6.17 23.96 6.07
N GLU A 165 6.30 24.04 4.75
CA GLU A 165 5.36 24.75 3.87
C GLU A 165 4.16 23.88 3.51
N ILE A 166 4.41 22.58 3.26
CA ILE A 166 3.39 21.63 2.81
C ILE A 166 2.53 21.15 3.97
N VAL A 167 3.14 20.88 5.14
CA VAL A 167 2.44 20.37 6.32
C VAL A 167 2.10 21.50 7.27
N THR A 168 0.95 22.12 7.05
CA THR A 168 0.50 23.31 7.78
C THR A 168 -0.05 23.03 9.18
N ASP A 169 -0.41 21.77 9.47
CA ASP A 169 -1.01 21.39 10.76
C ASP A 169 -0.52 20.00 11.21
N ARG A 170 -0.03 19.93 12.45
CA ARG A 170 0.43 18.68 13.10
C ARG A 170 -0.11 18.62 14.51
N ARG A 171 -1.23 17.92 14.68
CA ARG A 171 -1.91 17.79 15.98
C ARG A 171 -1.74 16.40 16.57
N TYR A 172 -1.51 16.39 17.87
CA TYR A 172 -1.39 15.18 18.66
C TYR A 172 -2.29 15.27 19.89
N VAL A 173 -2.79 14.11 20.31
CA VAL A 173 -3.48 13.93 21.59
C VAL A 173 -2.65 13.00 22.45
N ALA A 174 -2.38 13.41 23.68
CA ALA A 174 -1.64 12.60 24.64
C ALA A 174 -2.37 12.56 25.98
N VAL A 175 -2.33 11.39 26.62
CA VAL A 175 -2.77 11.23 28.01
C VAL A 175 -1.54 11.38 28.90
N VAL A 176 -1.61 12.31 29.85
CA VAL A 176 -0.51 12.60 30.79
C VAL A 176 -0.94 12.29 32.22
N SER A 177 0.04 12.01 33.08
CA SER A 177 -0.20 11.83 34.52
C SER A 177 -0.27 13.18 35.22
N GLY A 178 -1.04 13.25 36.31
CA GLY A 178 -1.18 14.46 37.12
C GLY A 178 -2.25 15.42 36.58
N LYS A 179 -2.24 16.64 37.12
CA LYS A 179 -3.18 17.72 36.74
C LYS A 179 -2.43 18.81 36.02
N MET A 180 -2.95 19.20 34.88
CA MET A 180 -2.44 20.37 34.15
C MET A 180 -2.80 21.65 34.93
N GLU A 181 -1.81 22.48 35.21
CA GLU A 181 -2.02 23.75 35.92
C GLU A 181 -2.60 24.82 35.02
N LYS A 182 -2.30 24.77 33.72
CA LYS A 182 -2.77 25.71 32.70
C LYS A 182 -3.52 24.97 31.60
N GLU A 183 -4.55 25.62 31.07
CA GLU A 183 -5.33 25.05 29.94
C GLU A 183 -4.55 24.99 28.62
N GLY A 184 -3.50 25.81 28.49
CA GLY A 184 -2.68 25.83 27.28
C GLY A 184 -1.41 26.67 27.49
N GLY A 185 -0.51 26.58 26.53
CA GLY A 185 0.76 27.32 26.52
C GLY A 185 1.71 26.86 25.43
N THR A 186 2.84 27.52 25.34
CA THR A 186 3.94 27.12 24.44
C THR A 186 5.11 26.61 25.26
N ILE A 187 5.65 25.47 24.86
CA ILE A 187 6.89 24.90 25.41
C ILE A 187 7.95 25.04 24.33
N SER A 188 9.07 25.69 24.69
CA SER A 188 10.25 25.80 23.83
C SER A 188 11.47 25.28 24.58
N SER A 189 12.21 24.36 23.98
CA SER A 189 13.40 23.78 24.58
C SER A 189 14.33 23.22 23.51
N TRP A 190 15.60 23.09 23.86
CA TRP A 190 16.59 22.37 23.06
C TRP A 190 16.52 20.89 23.39
N LEU A 191 16.60 20.03 22.38
CA LEU A 191 16.66 18.57 22.55
C LEU A 191 18.10 18.11 22.35
N LYS A 192 18.61 17.34 23.30
CA LYS A 192 19.97 16.77 23.27
C LYS A 192 19.95 15.29 23.55
N ASP A 193 20.84 14.56 22.89
CA ASP A 193 21.08 13.15 23.14
C ASP A 193 22.28 12.97 24.06
N ASN A 194 22.14 12.13 25.07
CA ASN A 194 23.29 11.72 25.89
C ASN A 194 24.07 10.57 25.22
N LYS A 195 25.18 10.16 25.80
CA LYS A 195 26.01 9.05 25.30
C LYS A 195 25.28 7.70 25.24
N ALA A 196 24.16 7.56 25.94
CA ALA A 196 23.30 6.37 25.91
C ALA A 196 22.14 6.51 24.90
N TYR A 197 22.16 7.50 24.01
CA TYR A 197 21.10 7.80 23.04
C TYR A 197 19.74 8.09 23.68
N VAL A 198 19.74 8.67 24.89
CA VAL A 198 18.51 9.15 25.53
C VAL A 198 18.41 10.63 25.30
N THR A 199 17.33 11.04 24.63
CA THR A 199 17.01 12.45 24.36
C THR A 199 16.44 13.10 25.62
N TYR A 200 16.96 14.27 25.99
CA TYR A 200 16.47 15.09 27.08
C TYR A 200 16.27 16.53 26.67
N SER A 201 15.39 17.22 27.39
CA SER A 201 15.10 18.64 27.18
C SER A 201 16.14 19.49 27.94
N SER A 202 16.66 20.52 27.26
CA SER A 202 17.62 21.49 27.84
C SER A 202 17.07 22.90 27.62
N PRO A 203 17.19 23.80 28.62
CA PRO A 203 16.84 25.23 28.47
C PRO A 203 17.85 26.01 27.62
N THR A 204 19.04 25.47 27.37
CA THR A 204 20.14 26.09 26.64
C THR A 204 20.68 25.19 25.54
N ASP A 205 21.32 25.82 24.55
CA ASP A 205 21.98 25.10 23.42
C ASP A 205 23.40 24.60 23.78
N ASN A 206 23.83 24.69 25.00
CA ASN A 206 25.19 24.30 25.46
C ASN A 206 25.28 22.82 25.81
#